data_bbca39a293679c1e2e5ed64e4944e929
#
_entry.id   bbca39a293679c1e2e5ed64e4944e929
#
_cell.length_a   1.000
_cell.length_b   1.000
_cell.length_c   1.000
_cell.angle_alpha   90.00
_cell.angle_beta   90.00
_cell.angle_gamma   90.00
#
_symmetry.space_group_name_H-M   'P 1'
#
loop_
_entity.id
_entity.type
_entity.pdbx_description
1 polymer ?
#
loop_
_entity_poly.entity_id
_entity_poly.type
_entity_poly.pdbx_seq_one_letter_code
_entity_poly.pdbx_strand_id
1 'polypeptide(L)'
;KDIRFDGEACTISTASTSIMTAVDNALVLGRLQNAGLLLSEDAARSLMGNYTGVQTVYQIPAALMVAITASVIPAVTICFTQKDRTGAAKIVGSSLKTAALLAFPSGIGMLVLGKPIVQLLFPSLDADIAGTILSILGIANIFVCLMLVATSVLQAYNILSLPIFTMLAGGVVMVLFDYFMVGMVQFNIYGSPIGTCLCFGLTCGL
;
A
#
# COMPACT_ATOMS: atom_id res chain seq x y z
N LYS A 1 18.62 -26.72 -4.19
CA LYS A 1 19.55 -25.56 -4.23
C LYS A 1 18.82 -24.21 -4.26
N ASP A 2 17.48 -24.21 -4.40
CA ASP A 2 16.65 -23.04 -4.73
C ASP A 2 15.90 -22.42 -3.53
N ILE A 3 15.75 -23.15 -2.43
CA ILE A 3 15.04 -22.65 -1.21
C ILE A 3 15.74 -21.46 -0.54
N ARG A 4 17.03 -21.28 -0.80
CA ARG A 4 17.83 -20.18 -0.22
C ARG A 4 17.57 -18.85 -0.94
N PHE A 5 17.28 -18.88 -2.23
CA PHE A 5 16.99 -17.69 -3.03
C PHE A 5 15.59 -17.11 -2.73
N ASP A 6 14.61 -17.97 -2.43
CA ASP A 6 13.24 -17.53 -2.16
C ASP A 6 13.14 -16.77 -0.82
N GLY A 7 13.93 -17.17 0.19
CA GLY A 7 14.01 -16.46 1.47
C GLY A 7 14.66 -15.08 1.35
N GLU A 8 15.74 -14.97 0.58
CA GLU A 8 16.46 -13.70 0.39
C GLU A 8 15.65 -12.70 -0.44
N ALA A 9 14.94 -13.16 -1.47
CA ALA A 9 14.10 -12.28 -2.29
C ALA A 9 12.86 -11.77 -1.53
N CYS A 10 12.26 -12.59 -0.67
CA CYS A 10 11.17 -12.16 0.20
C CYS A 10 11.65 -11.14 1.23
N THR A 11 12.84 -11.32 1.81
CA THR A 11 13.44 -10.35 2.75
C THR A 11 13.83 -9.06 2.06
N ILE A 12 14.33 -9.09 0.82
CA ILE A 12 14.68 -7.89 0.05
C ILE A 12 13.41 -7.09 -0.29
N SER A 13 12.32 -7.74 -0.71
CA SER A 13 11.08 -7.03 -1.01
C SER A 13 10.44 -6.43 0.24
N THR A 14 10.46 -7.13 1.36
CA THR A 14 9.96 -6.61 2.65
C THR A 14 10.83 -5.46 3.17
N ALA A 15 12.14 -5.57 3.06
CA ALA A 15 13.07 -4.50 3.42
C ALA A 15 12.87 -3.26 2.53
N SER A 16 12.63 -3.45 1.24
CA SER A 16 12.37 -2.36 0.30
C SER A 16 11.09 -1.59 0.66
N THR A 17 10.01 -2.29 1.02
CA THR A 17 8.76 -1.65 1.47
C THR A 17 8.94 -0.90 2.78
N SER A 18 9.69 -1.46 3.73
CA SER A 18 9.97 -0.80 5.02
C SER A 18 10.82 0.45 4.85
N ILE A 19 11.85 0.40 4.01
CA ILE A 19 12.68 1.57 3.67
C ILE A 19 11.81 2.63 2.98
N MET A 20 10.96 2.23 2.05
CA MET A 20 10.07 3.12 1.33
C MET A 20 9.12 3.86 2.28
N THR A 21 8.50 3.16 3.20
CA THR A 21 7.62 3.75 4.22
C THR A 21 8.40 4.70 5.16
N ALA A 22 9.63 4.35 5.52
CA ALA A 22 10.48 5.21 6.34
C ALA A 22 10.88 6.50 5.61
N VAL A 23 11.20 6.41 4.31
CA VAL A 23 11.53 7.54 3.46
C VAL A 23 10.30 8.45 3.28
N ASP A 24 9.12 7.87 3.01
CA ASP A 24 7.86 8.59 2.92
C ASP A 24 7.58 9.40 4.19
N ASN A 25 7.60 8.75 5.35
CA ASN A 25 7.37 9.41 6.63
C ASN A 25 8.38 10.53 6.92
N ALA A 26 9.67 10.32 6.61
CA ALA A 26 10.70 11.32 6.80
C ALA A 26 10.55 12.51 5.84
N LEU A 27 10.20 12.25 4.58
CA LEU A 27 9.95 13.29 3.58
C LEU A 27 8.72 14.13 3.92
N VAL A 28 7.60 13.48 4.26
CA VAL A 28 6.36 14.16 4.64
C VAL A 28 6.60 15.08 5.84
N LEU A 29 7.25 14.56 6.90
CA LEU A 29 7.57 15.36 8.08
C LEU A 29 8.53 16.51 7.75
N GLY A 30 9.60 16.25 7.01
CA GLY A 30 10.59 17.27 6.61
C GLY A 30 9.98 18.35 5.72
N ARG A 31 9.05 17.99 4.83
CA ARG A 31 8.36 18.95 3.96
C ARG A 31 7.32 19.76 4.73
N LEU A 32 6.57 19.18 5.65
CA LEU A 32 5.65 19.90 6.51
C LEU A 32 6.37 20.98 7.36
N GLN A 33 7.59 20.70 7.82
CA GLN A 33 8.39 21.64 8.59
C GLN A 33 9.04 22.73 7.72
N ASN A 34 9.51 22.39 6.51
CA ASN A 34 10.33 23.28 5.68
C ASN A 34 9.56 24.00 4.56
N ALA A 35 8.34 23.61 4.25
CA ALA A 35 7.61 24.10 3.06
C ALA A 35 6.99 25.51 3.21
N GLY A 36 7.52 26.34 4.09
CA GLY A 36 7.04 27.74 4.23
C GLY A 36 5.60 27.87 4.76
N LEU A 37 5.00 26.79 5.23
CA LEU A 37 3.65 26.75 5.81
C LEU A 37 3.57 27.45 7.18
N LEU A 38 4.71 27.93 7.74
CA LEU A 38 4.79 28.59 9.07
C LEU A 38 4.09 27.75 10.17
N LEU A 39 3.97 26.44 9.95
CA LEU A 39 3.39 25.54 10.95
C LEU A 39 4.39 25.43 12.12
N SER A 40 3.87 25.61 13.34
CA SER A 40 4.67 25.28 14.52
C SER A 40 5.02 23.78 14.49
N GLU A 41 6.15 23.42 15.11
CA GLU A 41 6.55 21.99 15.20
C GLU A 41 5.43 21.12 15.77
N ASP A 42 4.65 21.64 16.71
CA ASP A 42 3.53 20.92 17.33
C ASP A 42 2.39 20.68 16.34
N ALA A 43 2.10 21.63 15.46
CA ALA A 43 1.08 21.47 14.41
C ALA A 43 1.52 20.45 13.36
N ALA A 44 2.78 20.48 12.93
CA ALA A 44 3.33 19.50 12.00
C ALA A 44 3.32 18.06 12.58
N ARG A 45 3.67 17.93 13.86
CA ARG A 45 3.62 16.66 14.59
C ARG A 45 2.19 16.14 14.76
N SER A 46 1.23 17.03 15.03
CA SER A 46 -0.19 16.67 15.11
C SER A 46 -0.72 16.14 13.78
N LEU A 47 -0.40 16.82 12.66
CA LEU A 47 -0.77 16.36 11.31
C LEU A 47 -0.15 15.01 10.98
N MET A 48 1.13 14.82 11.32
CA MET A 48 1.81 13.53 11.12
C MET A 48 1.20 12.44 12.01
N GLY A 49 0.77 12.77 13.23
CA GLY A 49 0.04 11.84 14.11
C GLY A 49 -1.29 11.38 13.49
N ASN A 50 -2.05 12.30 12.88
CA ASN A 50 -3.26 11.97 12.15
C ASN A 50 -2.97 11.02 10.97
N TYR A 51 -1.93 11.29 10.20
CA TYR A 51 -1.54 10.46 9.05
C TYR A 51 -1.12 9.05 9.47
N THR A 52 -0.22 8.92 10.46
CA THR A 52 0.27 7.62 10.92
C THR A 52 -0.81 6.79 11.62
N GLY A 53 -1.71 7.44 12.36
CA GLY A 53 -2.86 6.76 12.98
C GLY A 53 -3.78 6.14 11.92
N VAL A 54 -4.07 6.87 10.86
CA VAL A 54 -4.90 6.39 9.74
C VAL A 54 -4.22 5.28 8.95
N GLN A 55 -2.89 5.33 8.78
CA GLN A 55 -2.13 4.26 8.13
C GLN A 55 -2.33 2.90 8.80
N THR A 56 -2.49 2.87 10.12
CA THR A 56 -2.74 1.62 10.86
C THR A 56 -4.06 0.98 10.43
N VAL A 57 -5.12 1.76 10.25
CA VAL A 57 -6.42 1.27 9.77
C VAL A 57 -6.35 0.81 8.32
N TYR A 58 -5.71 1.59 7.48
CA TYR A 58 -5.50 1.28 6.07
C TYR A 58 -4.77 -0.06 5.86
N GLN A 59 -3.86 -0.43 6.75
CA GLN A 59 -3.10 -1.68 6.64
C GLN A 59 -3.90 -2.94 7.00
N ILE A 60 -5.05 -2.84 7.66
CA ILE A 60 -5.84 -4.00 8.10
C ILE A 60 -6.27 -4.89 6.92
N PRO A 61 -6.90 -4.39 5.84
CA PRO A 61 -7.27 -5.23 4.71
C PRO A 61 -6.06 -5.80 3.97
N ALA A 62 -4.98 -5.02 3.86
CA ALA A 62 -3.73 -5.49 3.25
C ALA A 62 -3.12 -6.67 4.04
N ALA A 63 -3.15 -6.63 5.37
CA ALA A 63 -2.66 -7.73 6.22
C ALA A 63 -3.49 -9.00 6.03
N LEU A 64 -4.81 -8.90 5.90
CA LEU A 64 -5.67 -10.03 5.54
C LEU A 64 -5.32 -10.61 4.17
N MET A 65 -5.04 -9.74 3.20
CA MET A 65 -4.61 -10.18 1.87
C MET A 65 -3.26 -10.90 1.90
N VAL A 66 -2.30 -10.46 2.70
CA VAL A 66 -1.01 -11.15 2.88
C VAL A 66 -1.23 -12.59 3.37
N ALA A 67 -2.13 -12.80 4.32
CA ALA A 67 -2.44 -14.15 4.81
C ALA A 67 -3.05 -15.04 3.71
N ILE A 68 -3.92 -14.50 2.86
CA ILE A 68 -4.50 -15.22 1.72
C ILE A 68 -3.43 -15.54 0.67
N THR A 69 -2.61 -14.56 0.31
CA THR A 69 -1.56 -14.74 -0.72
C THR A 69 -0.48 -15.75 -0.30
N ALA A 70 -0.20 -15.86 1.00
CA ALA A 70 0.71 -16.88 1.52
C ALA A 70 0.29 -18.32 1.18
N SER A 71 -1.01 -18.59 1.01
CA SER A 71 -1.53 -19.89 0.58
C SER A 71 -1.54 -20.05 -0.94
N VAL A 72 -1.59 -18.97 -1.69
CA VAL A 72 -1.64 -18.97 -3.16
C VAL A 72 -0.28 -19.37 -3.75
N ILE A 73 0.82 -18.88 -3.17
CA ILE A 73 2.18 -19.13 -3.66
C ILE A 73 2.45 -20.65 -3.79
N PRO A 74 2.34 -21.47 -2.73
CA PRO A 74 2.61 -22.91 -2.87
C PRO A 74 1.63 -23.62 -3.80
N ALA A 75 0.35 -23.23 -3.80
CA ALA A 75 -0.67 -23.84 -4.65
C ALA A 75 -0.37 -23.62 -6.14
N VAL A 76 0.01 -22.43 -6.55
CA VAL A 76 0.39 -22.12 -7.93
C VAL A 76 1.72 -22.78 -8.30
N THR A 77 2.70 -22.82 -7.39
CA THR A 77 4.00 -23.48 -7.63
C THR A 77 3.83 -24.98 -7.89
N ILE A 78 2.95 -25.65 -7.16
CA ILE A 78 2.65 -27.08 -7.40
C ILE A 78 2.07 -27.30 -8.81
N CYS A 79 1.09 -26.50 -9.23
CA CYS A 79 0.53 -26.58 -10.57
C CYS A 79 1.59 -26.28 -11.65
N PHE A 80 2.49 -25.34 -11.40
CA PHE A 80 3.57 -25.00 -12.32
C PHE A 80 4.55 -26.18 -12.49
N THR A 81 4.97 -26.82 -11.39
CA THR A 81 5.88 -28.00 -11.44
C THR A 81 5.23 -29.21 -12.14
N GLN A 82 3.92 -29.37 -11.99
CA GLN A 82 3.13 -30.40 -12.67
C GLN A 82 2.77 -30.06 -14.12
N LYS A 83 3.16 -28.87 -14.61
CA LYS A 83 2.80 -28.34 -15.94
C LYS A 83 1.28 -28.21 -16.17
N ASP A 84 0.49 -28.17 -15.09
CA ASP A 84 -0.95 -27.98 -15.16
C ASP A 84 -1.28 -26.47 -15.25
N ARG A 85 -1.29 -25.96 -16.48
CA ARG A 85 -1.64 -24.55 -16.76
C ARG A 85 -3.09 -24.23 -16.43
N THR A 86 -3.98 -25.21 -16.59
CA THR A 86 -5.41 -25.01 -16.32
C THR A 86 -5.71 -24.93 -14.84
N GLY A 87 -5.07 -25.75 -14.02
CA GLY A 87 -5.12 -25.68 -12.56
C GLY A 87 -4.54 -24.36 -12.03
N ALA A 88 -3.37 -23.96 -12.52
CA ALA A 88 -2.76 -22.69 -12.15
C ALA A 88 -3.68 -21.48 -12.47
N ALA A 89 -4.23 -21.42 -13.69
CA ALA A 89 -5.15 -20.34 -14.09
C ALA A 89 -6.41 -20.30 -13.21
N LYS A 90 -6.92 -21.47 -12.79
CA LYS A 90 -8.07 -21.58 -11.91
C LYS A 90 -7.79 -21.04 -10.51
N ILE A 91 -6.62 -21.36 -9.95
CA ILE A 91 -6.17 -20.84 -8.64
C ILE A 91 -5.98 -19.34 -8.71
N VAL A 92 -5.27 -18.83 -9.70
CA VAL A 92 -5.06 -17.38 -9.90
C VAL A 92 -6.39 -16.66 -10.06
N GLY A 93 -7.30 -17.16 -10.88
CA GLY A 93 -8.61 -16.55 -11.09
C GLY A 93 -9.48 -16.55 -9.83
N SER A 94 -9.44 -17.61 -9.01
CA SER A 94 -10.16 -17.65 -7.73
C SER A 94 -9.54 -16.69 -6.71
N SER A 95 -8.22 -16.61 -6.65
CA SER A 95 -7.51 -15.70 -5.76
C SER A 95 -7.78 -14.24 -6.10
N LEU A 96 -7.82 -13.89 -7.38
CA LEU A 96 -8.15 -12.55 -7.83
C LEU A 96 -9.60 -12.17 -7.50
N LYS A 97 -10.55 -13.11 -7.64
CA LYS A 97 -11.95 -12.90 -7.23
C LYS A 97 -12.06 -12.67 -5.73
N THR A 98 -11.34 -13.45 -4.91
CA THR A 98 -11.32 -13.29 -3.45
C THR A 98 -10.71 -11.95 -3.06
N ALA A 99 -9.62 -11.55 -3.73
CA ALA A 99 -9.01 -10.24 -3.53
C ALA A 99 -9.97 -9.10 -3.87
N ALA A 100 -10.64 -9.18 -5.00
CA ALA A 100 -11.62 -8.17 -5.40
C ALA A 100 -12.79 -8.10 -4.40
N LEU A 101 -13.30 -9.25 -3.96
CA LEU A 101 -14.39 -9.32 -2.97
C LEU A 101 -14.01 -8.68 -1.63
N LEU A 102 -12.76 -8.68 -1.24
CA LEU A 102 -12.23 -8.04 -0.03
C LEU A 102 -11.86 -6.57 -0.28
N ALA A 103 -11.20 -6.29 -1.40
CA ALA A 103 -10.69 -4.97 -1.75
C ALA A 103 -11.79 -3.94 -1.97
N PHE A 104 -12.83 -4.29 -2.74
CA PHE A 104 -13.89 -3.34 -3.05
C PHE A 104 -14.71 -2.94 -1.82
N PRO A 105 -15.26 -3.87 -0.99
CA PRO A 105 -16.01 -3.45 0.19
C PRO A 105 -15.16 -2.70 1.22
N SER A 106 -13.90 -3.12 1.44
CA SER A 106 -13.02 -2.42 2.38
C SER A 106 -12.61 -1.04 1.87
N GLY A 107 -12.26 -0.90 0.59
CA GLY A 107 -11.90 0.37 -0.01
C GLY A 107 -13.08 1.36 -0.05
N ILE A 108 -14.25 0.91 -0.49
CA ILE A 108 -15.47 1.72 -0.49
C ILE A 108 -15.90 2.06 0.95
N GLY A 109 -15.78 1.10 1.87
CA GLY A 109 -16.04 1.32 3.28
C GLY A 109 -15.19 2.44 3.87
N MET A 110 -13.88 2.42 3.62
CA MET A 110 -12.97 3.49 4.05
C MET A 110 -13.28 4.82 3.35
N LEU A 111 -13.64 4.79 2.06
CA LEU A 111 -13.95 5.99 1.30
C LEU A 111 -15.21 6.69 1.84
N VAL A 112 -16.26 5.95 2.15
CA VAL A 112 -17.56 6.50 2.59
C VAL A 112 -17.59 6.73 4.09
N LEU A 113 -17.04 5.79 4.87
CA LEU A 113 -17.09 5.78 6.32
C LEU A 113 -15.78 6.27 6.97
N GLY A 114 -14.89 6.93 6.24
CA GLY A 114 -13.59 7.36 6.74
C GLY A 114 -13.69 8.17 8.03
N LYS A 115 -14.55 9.18 8.07
CA LYS A 115 -14.76 10.01 9.27
C LYS A 115 -15.33 9.21 10.45
N PRO A 116 -16.46 8.47 10.34
CA PRO A 116 -16.99 7.70 11.47
C PRO A 116 -16.04 6.60 11.95
N ILE A 117 -15.25 5.99 11.05
CA ILE A 117 -14.23 4.99 11.44
C ILE A 117 -13.16 5.64 12.32
N VAL A 118 -12.64 6.81 11.93
CA VAL A 118 -11.64 7.52 12.72
C VAL A 118 -12.20 7.96 14.06
N GLN A 119 -13.42 8.51 14.11
CA GLN A 119 -14.06 8.93 15.36
C GLN A 119 -14.24 7.77 16.33
N LEU A 120 -14.54 6.57 15.82
CA LEU A 120 -14.76 5.39 16.65
C LEU A 120 -13.45 4.80 17.17
N LEU A 121 -12.43 4.71 16.32
CA LEU A 121 -11.17 4.03 16.64
C LEU A 121 -10.15 4.97 17.32
N PHE A 122 -10.14 6.23 16.92
CA PHE A 122 -9.16 7.22 17.38
C PHE A 122 -9.83 8.55 17.76
N PRO A 123 -10.54 8.61 18.91
CA PRO A 123 -11.22 9.84 19.35
C PRO A 123 -10.26 11.02 19.59
N SER A 124 -8.97 10.76 19.74
CA SER A 124 -7.92 11.78 19.96
C SER A 124 -7.43 12.44 18.68
N LEU A 125 -7.75 11.90 17.50
CA LEU A 125 -7.35 12.44 16.22
C LEU A 125 -8.40 13.41 15.67
N ASP A 126 -7.96 14.35 14.83
CA ASP A 126 -8.88 15.21 14.12
C ASP A 126 -9.63 14.43 13.04
N ALA A 127 -10.92 14.15 13.30
CA ALA A 127 -11.75 13.33 12.44
C ALA A 127 -11.97 13.92 11.04
N ASP A 128 -11.88 15.24 10.88
CA ASP A 128 -12.03 15.87 9.57
C ASP A 128 -10.78 15.67 8.71
N ILE A 129 -9.62 15.85 9.27
CA ILE A 129 -8.34 15.66 8.58
C ILE A 129 -8.09 14.16 8.37
N ALA A 130 -8.07 13.40 9.45
CA ALA A 130 -7.75 11.97 9.43
C ALA A 130 -8.80 11.16 8.65
N GLY A 131 -10.09 11.51 8.74
CA GLY A 131 -11.15 10.87 7.97
C GLY A 131 -11.01 11.10 6.46
N THR A 132 -10.62 12.31 6.04
CA THR A 132 -10.37 12.61 4.63
C THR A 132 -9.16 11.83 4.10
N ILE A 133 -8.07 11.74 4.90
CA ILE A 133 -6.89 10.93 4.56
C ILE A 133 -7.30 9.46 4.39
N LEU A 134 -8.09 8.90 5.32
CA LEU A 134 -8.57 7.51 5.23
C LEU A 134 -9.42 7.28 4.00
N SER A 135 -10.27 8.24 3.63
CA SER A 135 -11.10 8.16 2.43
C SER A 135 -10.25 8.07 1.16
N ILE A 136 -9.20 8.87 1.03
CA ILE A 136 -8.28 8.82 -0.10
C ILE A 136 -7.52 7.49 -0.11
N LEU A 137 -7.00 7.05 1.04
CA LEU A 137 -6.30 5.76 1.17
C LEU A 137 -7.22 4.56 0.89
N GLY A 138 -8.55 4.69 1.05
CA GLY A 138 -9.51 3.67 0.67
C GLY A 138 -9.42 3.30 -0.82
N ILE A 139 -9.17 4.28 -1.69
CA ILE A 139 -8.95 4.03 -3.12
C ILE A 139 -7.63 3.27 -3.33
N ALA A 140 -6.55 3.71 -2.66
CA ALA A 140 -5.26 3.04 -2.72
C ALA A 140 -5.33 1.58 -2.26
N ASN A 141 -6.15 1.28 -1.24
CA ASN A 141 -6.34 -0.07 -0.71
C ASN A 141 -6.83 -1.07 -1.76
N ILE A 142 -7.70 -0.64 -2.69
CA ILE A 142 -8.18 -1.50 -3.77
C ILE A 142 -7.00 -1.95 -4.64
N PHE A 143 -6.15 -1.00 -5.04
CA PHE A 143 -4.97 -1.30 -5.87
C PHE A 143 -3.94 -2.16 -5.12
N VAL A 144 -3.70 -1.88 -3.84
CA VAL A 144 -2.78 -2.67 -3.01
C VAL A 144 -3.22 -4.12 -2.89
N CYS A 145 -4.49 -4.37 -2.60
CA CYS A 145 -5.01 -5.74 -2.49
C CYS A 145 -4.87 -6.52 -3.79
N LEU A 146 -5.14 -5.90 -4.94
CA LEU A 146 -4.97 -6.52 -6.25
C LEU A 146 -3.49 -6.76 -6.57
N MET A 147 -2.63 -5.78 -6.28
CA MET A 147 -1.18 -5.89 -6.47
C MET A 147 -0.58 -7.03 -5.64
N LEU A 148 -1.02 -7.23 -4.40
CA LEU A 148 -0.53 -8.32 -3.54
C LEU A 148 -0.78 -9.69 -4.17
N VAL A 149 -1.94 -9.92 -4.79
CA VAL A 149 -2.22 -11.17 -5.52
C VAL A 149 -1.35 -11.29 -6.76
N ALA A 150 -1.26 -10.23 -7.56
CA ALA A 150 -0.41 -10.24 -8.75
C ALA A 150 1.05 -10.56 -8.41
N THR A 151 1.58 -9.92 -7.37
CA THR A 151 2.94 -10.16 -6.88
C THR A 151 3.14 -11.59 -6.39
N SER A 152 2.16 -12.16 -5.65
CA SER A 152 2.25 -13.55 -5.18
C SER A 152 2.26 -14.57 -6.32
N VAL A 153 1.51 -14.30 -7.39
CA VAL A 153 1.51 -15.12 -8.60
C VAL A 153 2.87 -15.05 -9.32
N LEU A 154 3.43 -13.85 -9.47
CA LEU A 154 4.76 -13.67 -10.07
C LEU A 154 5.87 -14.37 -9.25
N GLN A 155 5.79 -14.30 -7.92
CA GLN A 155 6.67 -15.02 -7.02
C GLN A 155 6.55 -16.55 -7.20
N ALA A 156 5.33 -17.09 -7.35
CA ALA A 156 5.10 -18.51 -7.61
C ALA A 156 5.71 -18.99 -8.95
N TYR A 157 5.82 -18.11 -9.94
CA TYR A 157 6.51 -18.35 -11.21
C TYR A 157 8.02 -18.08 -11.14
N ASN A 158 8.56 -17.75 -9.97
CA ASN A 158 9.97 -17.37 -9.77
C ASN A 158 10.42 -16.15 -10.59
N ILE A 159 9.48 -15.26 -10.92
CA ILE A 159 9.74 -13.99 -11.60
C ILE A 159 9.81 -12.89 -10.53
N LEU A 160 10.93 -12.78 -9.83
CA LEU A 160 11.12 -11.87 -8.70
C LEU A 160 11.56 -10.46 -9.13
N SER A 161 12.17 -10.35 -10.30
CA SER A 161 12.69 -9.08 -10.80
C SER A 161 11.58 -8.08 -11.16
N LEU A 162 10.46 -8.55 -11.72
CA LEU A 162 9.35 -7.70 -12.15
C LEU A 162 8.70 -6.93 -10.97
N PRO A 163 8.27 -7.59 -9.88
CA PRO A 163 7.73 -6.87 -8.72
C PRO A 163 8.71 -5.86 -8.11
N ILE A 164 10.01 -6.19 -8.08
CA ILE A 164 11.02 -5.28 -7.53
C ILE A 164 11.13 -4.01 -8.39
N PHE A 165 11.19 -4.17 -9.73
CA PHE A 165 11.26 -3.03 -10.63
C PHE A 165 10.00 -2.17 -10.60
N THR A 166 8.81 -2.76 -10.58
CA THR A 166 7.54 -2.02 -10.51
C THR A 166 7.38 -1.30 -9.19
N MET A 167 7.78 -1.91 -8.07
CA MET A 167 7.78 -1.26 -6.76
C MET A 167 8.78 -0.10 -6.69
N LEU A 168 9.98 -0.25 -7.24
CA LEU A 168 10.97 0.84 -7.31
C LEU A 168 10.45 1.99 -8.17
N ALA A 169 9.89 1.69 -9.34
CA ALA A 169 9.30 2.71 -10.22
C ALA A 169 8.15 3.45 -9.54
N GLY A 170 7.21 2.71 -8.93
CA GLY A 170 6.12 3.27 -8.15
C GLY A 170 6.61 4.11 -6.97
N GLY A 171 7.66 3.64 -6.28
CA GLY A 171 8.28 4.35 -5.19
C GLY A 171 8.94 5.68 -5.59
N VAL A 172 9.63 5.71 -6.71
CA VAL A 172 10.19 6.97 -7.25
C VAL A 172 9.06 7.96 -7.57
N VAL A 173 7.97 7.48 -8.17
CA VAL A 173 6.80 8.32 -8.46
C VAL A 173 6.20 8.85 -7.16
N MET A 174 6.02 8.02 -6.13
CA MET A 174 5.51 8.42 -4.82
C MET A 174 6.38 9.53 -4.21
N VAL A 175 7.69 9.33 -4.12
CA VAL A 175 8.64 10.32 -3.58
C VAL A 175 8.59 11.64 -4.34
N LEU A 176 8.50 11.60 -5.66
CA LEU A 176 8.38 12.81 -6.47
C LEU A 176 7.06 13.55 -6.18
N PHE A 177 5.93 12.82 -6.11
CA PHE A 177 4.64 13.43 -5.79
C PHE A 177 4.61 14.00 -4.37
N ASP A 178 5.13 13.28 -3.39
CA ASP A 178 5.22 13.77 -2.00
C ASP A 178 6.08 15.02 -1.92
N TYR A 179 7.21 15.04 -2.62
CA TYR A 179 8.08 16.20 -2.67
C TYR A 179 7.38 17.44 -3.24
N PHE A 180 6.63 17.29 -4.33
CA PHE A 180 5.95 18.40 -4.98
C PHE A 180 4.63 18.79 -4.28
N MET A 181 3.78 17.80 -3.93
CA MET A 181 2.42 18.07 -3.46
C MET A 181 2.37 18.43 -1.97
N VAL A 182 3.14 17.77 -1.11
CA VAL A 182 3.20 18.13 0.33
C VAL A 182 3.81 19.51 0.53
N GLY A 183 4.68 19.96 -0.37
CA GLY A 183 5.25 21.31 -0.37
C GLY A 183 4.30 22.42 -0.81
N MET A 184 3.14 22.10 -1.38
CA MET A 184 2.14 23.07 -1.80
C MET A 184 1.13 23.34 -0.68
N VAL A 185 0.91 24.62 -0.35
CA VAL A 185 -0.04 25.07 0.69
C VAL A 185 -1.47 24.54 0.46
N GLN A 186 -1.85 24.30 -0.80
CA GLN A 186 -3.20 23.84 -1.17
C GLN A 186 -3.45 22.35 -0.84
N PHE A 187 -2.44 21.49 -0.92
CA PHE A 187 -2.57 20.05 -0.72
C PHE A 187 -2.09 19.61 0.66
N ASN A 188 -1.09 20.28 1.23
CA ASN A 188 -0.56 20.00 2.57
C ASN A 188 -0.38 18.48 2.79
N ILE A 189 -0.87 17.94 3.91
CA ILE A 189 -0.76 16.52 4.28
C ILE A 189 -1.53 15.57 3.32
N TYR A 190 -2.54 16.08 2.58
CA TYR A 190 -3.31 15.26 1.63
C TYR A 190 -2.52 14.84 0.39
N GLY A 191 -1.37 15.47 0.13
CA GLY A 191 -0.49 15.11 -0.97
C GLY A 191 0.02 13.68 -0.89
N SER A 192 0.43 13.21 0.30
CA SER A 192 0.98 11.87 0.50
C SER A 192 -0.03 10.73 0.22
N PRO A 193 -1.29 10.76 0.72
CA PRO A 193 -2.29 9.77 0.31
C PRO A 193 -2.53 9.70 -1.20
N ILE A 194 -2.47 10.84 -1.89
CA ILE A 194 -2.62 10.88 -3.36
C ILE A 194 -1.41 10.25 -4.04
N GLY A 195 -0.19 10.56 -3.57
CA GLY A 195 1.05 9.92 -4.03
C GLY A 195 1.00 8.40 -3.88
N THR A 196 0.51 7.93 -2.74
CA THR A 196 0.29 6.50 -2.47
C THR A 196 -0.70 5.87 -3.46
N CYS A 197 -1.83 6.51 -3.74
CA CYS A 197 -2.80 6.04 -4.74
C CYS A 197 -2.18 5.92 -6.14
N LEU A 198 -1.41 6.91 -6.56
CA LEU A 198 -0.75 6.91 -7.86
C LEU A 198 0.34 5.84 -7.94
N CYS A 199 1.14 5.69 -6.89
CA CYS A 199 2.17 4.65 -6.79
C CYS A 199 1.56 3.26 -7.01
N PHE A 200 0.57 2.89 -6.20
CA PHE A 200 -0.03 1.56 -6.29
C PHE A 200 -0.91 1.38 -7.53
N GLY A 201 -1.57 2.42 -8.01
CA GLY A 201 -2.30 2.40 -9.27
C GLY A 201 -1.37 2.13 -10.47
N LEU A 202 -0.22 2.79 -10.51
CA LEU A 202 0.78 2.61 -11.56
C LEU A 202 1.45 1.23 -11.48
N THR A 203 1.77 0.78 -10.27
CA THR A 203 2.35 -0.55 -10.03
C THR A 203 1.37 -1.67 -10.39
N CYS A 204 0.07 -1.46 -10.19
CA CYS A 204 -0.97 -2.42 -10.58
C CYS A 204 -1.23 -2.46 -12.09
N GLY A 205 -0.93 -1.36 -12.80
CA GLY A 205 -1.11 -1.24 -14.26
C GLY A 205 0.08 -1.73 -15.09
N LEU A 206 1.25 -1.87 -14.49
CA LEU A 206 2.48 -2.39 -15.11
C LEU A 206 2.59 -3.91 -14.97
#